data_ca0b65a78bfcd489991c262f7dea4503
#
_entry.id   ca0b65a78bfcd489991c262f7dea4503
#
_cell.length_a   1.000
_cell.length_b   1.000
_cell.length_c   1.000
_cell.angle_alpha   90.00
_cell.angle_beta   90.00
_cell.angle_gamma   90.00
#
_symmetry.space_group_name_H-M   'P 1'
#
loop_
_entity.id
_entity.type
_entity.pdbx_description
1 polymer ?
#
loop_
_entity_poly.entity_id
_entity_poly.type
_entity_poly.pdbx_seq_one_letter_code
_entity_poly.pdbx_strand_id
1 'polypeptide(L)' 'MRCFNLIDYTPFWETLSRSDENWYTLTNKYHLSHSTLHRLKHNKDVSTRTLNDLCRILHCDICDVVRYIPSEDDQTL' A
#
# COMPACT_ATOMS: atom_id res chain seq x y z
N MET A 1 22.49 -4.27 7.68
CA MET A 1 21.48 -4.52 7.99
C MET A 1 20.52 -4.34 7.06
N ARG A 2 19.72 -4.90 6.88
CA ARG A 2 18.89 -4.73 6.02
C ARG A 2 17.71 -4.73 6.47
N CYS A 3 17.10 -4.04 6.64
CA CYS A 3 15.89 -4.03 7.10
C CYS A 3 15.00 -3.47 6.19
N PHE A 4 15.20 -3.67 4.97
CA PHE A 4 14.35 -3.06 4.12
C PHE A 4 13.22 -3.81 3.81
N ASN A 5 12.14 -3.25 3.57
CA ASN A 5 11.03 -3.82 2.94
C ASN A 5 11.20 -3.71 1.50
N LEU A 6 11.22 -4.79 0.81
CA LEU A 6 11.29 -4.81 -0.62
C LEU A 6 9.92 -4.71 -1.25
N ILE A 7 8.88 -4.72 -0.47
CA ILE A 7 7.52 -4.41 -0.91
C ILE A 7 7.37 -2.90 -0.86
N ASP A 8 6.88 -2.33 -1.94
CA ASP A 8 6.79 -0.89 -2.07
C ASP A 8 5.37 -0.49 -2.44
N TYR A 9 4.81 0.48 -1.73
CA TYR A 9 3.44 0.93 -1.96
C TYR A 9 3.39 2.23 -2.77
N THR A 10 4.46 2.60 -3.44
CA THR A 10 4.44 3.78 -4.31
C THR A 10 3.29 3.71 -5.31
N PRO A 11 3.00 2.55 -5.94
CA PRO A 11 1.86 2.49 -6.86
C PRO A 11 0.55 2.91 -6.22
N PHE A 12 0.35 2.56 -4.93
CA PHE A 12 -0.86 2.96 -4.22
C PHE A 12 -1.01 4.49 -4.20
N TRP A 13 0.08 5.20 -3.86
CA TRP A 13 -0.01 6.64 -3.76
C TRP A 13 -0.23 7.28 -5.12
N GLU A 14 0.35 6.72 -6.18
CA GLU A 14 0.13 7.21 -7.52
C GLU A 14 -1.32 6.96 -7.97
N THR A 15 -1.85 5.79 -7.68
CA THR A 15 -3.22 5.46 -8.03
C THR A 15 -4.19 6.35 -7.26
N LEU A 16 -3.91 6.56 -5.97
CA LEU A 16 -4.74 7.43 -5.15
C LEU A 16 -4.77 8.84 -5.71
N SER A 17 -3.62 9.35 -6.16
CA SER A 17 -3.55 10.71 -6.67
C SER A 17 -4.36 10.88 -7.96
N ARG A 18 -4.57 9.79 -8.71
CA ARG A 18 -5.36 9.84 -9.93
C ARG A 18 -6.81 9.48 -9.70
N SER A 19 -7.18 9.09 -8.49
CA SER A 19 -8.55 8.71 -8.20
C SER A 19 -9.32 9.90 -7.66
N ASP A 20 -10.61 9.68 -7.40
CA ASP A 20 -11.42 10.71 -6.76
C ASP A 20 -11.30 10.65 -5.25
N GLU A 21 -10.52 9.73 -4.73
CA GLU A 21 -10.35 9.56 -3.30
C GLU A 21 -9.10 10.26 -2.82
N ASN A 22 -9.00 10.49 -1.53
CA ASN A 22 -7.81 11.08 -0.95
C ASN A 22 -7.66 10.55 0.48
N TRP A 23 -6.65 11.03 1.18
CA TRP A 23 -6.39 10.59 2.53
C TRP A 23 -7.60 10.74 3.42
N TYR A 24 -8.28 11.86 3.29
CA TYR A 24 -9.43 12.15 4.13
C TYR A 24 -10.59 11.19 3.86
N THR A 25 -10.89 10.91 2.60
CA THR A 25 -11.99 10.01 2.27
C THR A 25 -11.66 8.58 2.67
N LEU A 26 -10.37 8.17 2.58
CA LEU A 26 -10.00 6.84 3.02
C LEU A 26 -10.27 6.64 4.49
N THR A 27 -10.03 7.64 5.31
CA THR A 27 -10.25 7.50 6.75
C THR A 27 -11.70 7.72 7.13
N ASN A 28 -12.38 8.67 6.48
CA ASN A 28 -13.73 9.05 6.91
C ASN A 28 -14.83 8.31 6.19
N LYS A 29 -14.65 8.02 4.91
CA LYS A 29 -15.70 7.36 4.15
C LYS A 29 -15.54 5.85 4.22
N TYR A 30 -14.30 5.37 4.16
CA TYR A 30 -14.05 3.94 4.12
C TYR A 30 -13.50 3.40 5.43
N HIS A 31 -13.31 4.27 6.40
CA HIS A 31 -12.91 3.87 7.76
C HIS A 31 -11.57 3.13 7.83
N LEU A 32 -10.64 3.46 6.95
CA LEU A 32 -9.31 2.91 7.09
C LEU A 32 -8.63 3.56 8.29
N SER A 33 -7.91 2.78 9.05
CA SER A 33 -7.28 3.30 10.24
C SER A 33 -6.06 4.12 9.90
N HIS A 34 -5.71 5.05 10.76
CA HIS A 34 -4.49 5.82 10.59
C HIS A 34 -3.26 4.93 10.66
N SER A 35 -3.31 3.85 11.43
CA SER A 35 -2.18 2.95 11.51
C SER A 35 -1.97 2.22 10.18
N THR A 36 -3.03 1.89 9.45
CA THR A 36 -2.92 1.28 8.14
C THR A 36 -2.27 2.25 7.17
N LEU A 37 -2.70 3.49 7.17
CA LEU A 37 -2.12 4.49 6.27
C LEU A 37 -0.65 4.75 6.63
N HIS A 38 -0.32 4.71 7.89
CA HIS A 38 1.06 4.87 8.34
C HIS A 38 1.92 3.72 7.79
N ARG A 39 1.42 2.50 7.83
CA ARG A 39 2.16 1.36 7.30
C ARG A 39 2.36 1.50 5.78
N LEU A 40 1.36 1.96 5.07
CA LEU A 40 1.48 2.18 3.64
C LEU A 40 2.50 3.27 3.34
N LYS A 41 2.55 4.29 4.16
CA LYS A 41 3.49 5.38 3.97
C LYS A 41 4.92 4.92 4.21
N HIS A 42 5.13 4.00 5.12
CA HIS A 42 6.47 3.56 5.49
C HIS A 42 6.81 2.17 4.94
N ASN A 43 6.05 1.69 3.98
CA ASN A 43 6.28 0.40 3.34
C ASN A 43 6.33 -0.75 4.33
N LYS A 44 5.44 -0.71 5.33
CA LYS A 44 5.38 -1.76 6.31
C LYS A 44 4.30 -2.76 5.94
N ASP A 45 4.30 -3.89 6.61
CA ASP A 45 3.39 -4.97 6.27
C ASP A 45 1.93 -4.57 6.47
N VAL A 46 1.10 -4.98 5.54
CA VAL A 46 -0.35 -4.88 5.71
C VAL A 46 -0.93 -6.23 5.35
N SER A 47 -2.13 -6.50 5.81
CA SER A 47 -2.76 -7.79 5.53
C SER A 47 -3.27 -7.82 4.09
N THR A 48 -3.45 -9.02 3.56
CA THR A 48 -4.04 -9.17 2.24
C THR A 48 -5.46 -8.65 2.22
N ARG A 49 -6.15 -8.68 3.36
CA ARG A 49 -7.48 -8.11 3.44
C ARG A 49 -7.44 -6.61 3.20
N THR A 50 -6.44 -5.93 3.75
CA THR A 50 -6.25 -4.50 3.52
C THR A 50 -5.99 -4.26 2.03
N LEU A 51 -5.16 -5.08 1.39
CA LEU A 51 -4.89 -4.94 -0.03
C LEU A 51 -6.18 -5.13 -0.84
N ASN A 52 -6.98 -6.10 -0.47
CA ASN A 52 -8.26 -6.33 -1.11
C ASN A 52 -9.16 -5.10 -1.00
N ASP A 53 -9.21 -4.49 0.17
CA ASP A 53 -10.05 -3.33 0.40
C ASP A 53 -9.56 -2.14 -0.41
N LEU A 54 -8.26 -1.94 -0.51
CA LEU A 54 -7.71 -0.84 -1.29
C LEU A 54 -8.03 -1.02 -2.78
N CYS A 55 -7.90 -2.23 -3.29
CA CYS A 55 -8.23 -2.50 -4.68
C CYS A 55 -9.71 -2.24 -4.95
N ARG A 56 -10.56 -2.62 -4.01
CA ARG A 56 -11.99 -2.42 -4.16
C ARG A 56 -12.34 -0.93 -4.11
N ILE A 57 -11.75 -0.19 -3.20
CA ILE A 57 -12.03 1.23 -3.04
C ILE A 57 -11.56 2.01 -4.25
N LEU A 58 -10.38 1.69 -4.77
CA LEU A 58 -9.78 2.45 -5.86
C LEU A 58 -10.12 1.86 -7.22
N HIS A 59 -10.85 0.73 -7.24
CA HIS A 59 -11.24 0.07 -8.49
C HIS A 59 -10.02 -0.24 -9.35
N CYS A 60 -9.02 -0.86 -8.74
CA CYS A 60 -7.77 -1.13 -9.43
C CYS A 60 -7.28 -2.54 -9.12
N ASP A 61 -6.19 -2.92 -9.74
CA ASP A 61 -5.62 -4.22 -9.53
C ASP A 61 -4.56 -4.17 -8.46
N ILE A 62 -4.10 -5.32 -8.02
CA ILE A 62 -3.11 -5.37 -6.95
C ILE A 62 -1.81 -4.67 -7.39
N CYS A 63 -1.44 -4.75 -8.64
CA CYS A 63 -0.22 -4.11 -9.12
C CYS A 63 -0.31 -2.59 -9.11
N ASP A 64 -1.52 -2.04 -8.96
CA ASP A 64 -1.71 -0.60 -8.83
C ASP A 64 -1.61 -0.15 -7.37
N VAL A 65 -1.38 -1.08 -6.47
CA VAL A 65 -1.28 -0.78 -5.04
C VAL A 65 0.12 -1.11 -4.53
N VAL A 66 0.68 -2.23 -4.95
CA VAL A 66 1.92 -2.69 -4.36
C VAL A 66 2.82 -3.28 -5.44
N ARG A 67 4.10 -3.24 -5.23
CA ARG A 67 5.03 -3.89 -6.13
C ARG A 67 6.19 -4.45 -5.34
N TYR A 68 6.91 -5.38 -5.95
CA TYR A 68 8.09 -5.96 -5.35
C TYR A 68 9.31 -5.35 -6.00
N ILE A 69 10.27 -4.92 -5.21
CA ILE A 69 11.52 -4.36 -5.71
C ILE A 69 12.61 -5.37 -5.41
N PRO A 70 13.13 -6.05 -6.43
CA PRO A 70 14.17 -7.06 -6.20
C PRO A 70 15.45 -6.41 -5.70
N SER A 71 16.17 -7.12 -4.84
CA SER A 71 17.42 -6.63 -4.32
C SER A 71 18.34 -7.82 -4.10
N GLU A 72 19.61 -7.63 -4.27
CA GLU A 72 20.55 -8.68 -3.99
C GLU A 72 20.64 -9.02 -2.54
N ASP A 73 20.19 -8.09 -1.70
CA ASP A 73 20.22 -8.34 -0.28
C ASP A 73 19.01 -9.11 0.21
N ASP A 74 18.12 -9.49 -0.69
CA ASP A 74 16.88 -10.05 -0.25
C ASP A 74 16.88 -11.48 -0.57
N GLN A 75 17.81 -12.23 -0.08
CA GLN A 75 17.71 -13.48 -0.44
C GLN A 75 17.72 -14.43 0.54
N THR A 76 17.99 -14.20 1.62
CA THR A 76 18.07 -15.20 2.65
C THR A 76 16.75 -15.36 3.32
N LEU A 77 16.21 -16.47 3.30
CA LEU A 77 14.98 -16.75 4.01
C LEU A 77 15.23 -17.71 5.14
#